data_a488ae487b5540bfaa4b242aa745b8a2
#
_entry.id   a488ae487b5540bfaa4b242aa745b8a2
#
_cell.length_a   1.000
_cell.length_b   1.000
_cell.length_c   1.000
_cell.angle_alpha   90.00
_cell.angle_beta   90.00
_cell.angle_gamma   90.00
#
_symmetry.space_group_name_H-M   'P 1'
#
loop_
_entity.id
_entity.type
_entity.pdbx_description
1 polymer ?
#
loop_
_entity_poly.entity_id
_entity_poly.type
_entity_poly.pdbx_seq_one_letter_code
_entity_poly.pdbx_strand_id
1 'polypeptide(L)'
;MVTAREGNHLHVAVVDVSGKGEGAGTRALLLSGAFGGLLGALPPADFLPAANDYLLRQHWEEGFATAVHLSLDLETGVYDVRSAGHPPAAHRIAGSGRWAVRSGEGPALGLLDGVEFPAVRGQLRPGDAIMLYTDGLVETPTKDIGLGIDRMLGQAEHLLRGDFDGGAQRLIDALGSRSDDRAMVLVSRR
;
A
#
# COMPACT_ATOMS: atom_id res chain seq x y z
N MET A 1 6.74 -2.11 5.43
CA MET A 1 5.34 -2.43 5.76
C MET A 1 5.17 -2.47 7.27
N VAL A 2 4.08 -1.90 7.78
CA VAL A 2 3.68 -1.96 9.18
C VAL A 2 2.21 -2.39 9.30
N THR A 3 1.87 -3.11 10.36
CA THR A 3 0.51 -3.60 10.63
C THR A 3 0.16 -3.38 12.09
N ALA A 4 -1.10 -3.09 12.37
CA ALA A 4 -1.63 -3.01 13.73
C ALA A 4 -3.04 -3.58 13.77
N ARG A 5 -3.46 -4.05 14.93
CA ARG A 5 -4.84 -4.47 15.19
C ARG A 5 -5.36 -3.76 16.43
N GLU A 6 -6.49 -3.10 16.29
CA GLU A 6 -7.22 -2.44 17.36
C GLU A 6 -8.65 -2.98 17.40
N GLY A 7 -8.96 -3.81 18.40
CA GLY A 7 -10.26 -4.48 18.48
C GLY A 7 -10.57 -5.29 17.21
N ASN A 8 -11.62 -4.91 16.49
CA ASN A 8 -12.05 -5.51 15.22
C ASN A 8 -11.44 -4.82 13.98
N HIS A 9 -10.59 -3.82 14.16
CA HIS A 9 -9.94 -3.14 13.03
C HIS A 9 -8.54 -3.68 12.77
N LEU A 10 -8.27 -3.99 11.50
CA LEU A 10 -6.94 -4.29 10.99
C LEU A 10 -6.44 -3.07 10.21
N HIS A 11 -5.25 -2.61 10.57
CA HIS A 11 -4.54 -1.55 9.87
C HIS A 11 -3.32 -2.13 9.16
N VAL A 12 -3.14 -1.79 7.90
CA VAL A 12 -1.97 -2.17 7.10
C VAL A 12 -1.47 -0.93 6.38
N ALA A 13 -0.19 -0.60 6.54
CA ALA A 13 0.45 0.45 5.76
C ALA A 13 1.66 -0.10 5.02
N VAL A 14 1.69 0.12 3.70
CA VAL A 14 2.86 -0.07 2.85
C VAL A 14 3.48 1.30 2.64
N VAL A 15 4.77 1.40 2.89
CA VAL A 15 5.53 2.66 2.82
C VAL A 15 6.77 2.40 1.99
N ASP A 16 7.03 3.27 1.05
CA ASP A 16 8.22 3.27 0.22
C ASP A 16 8.99 4.57 0.41
N VAL A 17 10.29 4.47 0.65
CA VAL A 17 11.15 5.60 1.02
C VAL A 17 12.00 6.00 -0.17
N SER A 18 11.96 7.28 -0.53
CA SER A 18 12.79 7.82 -1.61
C SER A 18 14.30 7.61 -1.38
N GLY A 19 15.02 7.29 -2.46
CA GLY A 19 16.47 7.12 -2.46
C GLY A 19 16.92 5.67 -2.47
N LYS A 20 18.24 5.47 -2.59
CA LYS A 20 18.90 4.14 -2.67
C LYS A 20 20.10 4.09 -1.74
N GLY A 21 20.54 2.87 -1.37
CA GLY A 21 21.71 2.63 -0.54
C GLY A 21 21.47 2.73 0.96
N GLU A 22 22.56 2.84 1.74
CA GLU A 22 22.54 2.74 3.20
C GLU A 22 21.68 3.81 3.87
N GLY A 23 21.65 5.03 3.32
CA GLY A 23 20.83 6.13 3.83
C GLY A 23 19.33 5.84 3.71
N ALA A 24 18.88 5.25 2.61
CA ALA A 24 17.47 4.87 2.42
C ALA A 24 17.07 3.73 3.38
N GLY A 25 17.95 2.73 3.59
CA GLY A 25 17.73 1.65 4.55
C GLY A 25 17.57 2.16 5.99
N THR A 26 18.40 3.11 6.41
CA THR A 26 18.30 3.74 7.75
C THR A 26 16.99 4.51 7.90
N ARG A 27 16.58 5.27 6.88
CA ARG A 27 15.29 5.99 6.87
C ARG A 27 14.12 5.02 6.92
N ALA A 28 14.15 3.95 6.13
CA ALA A 28 13.10 2.92 6.11
C ALA A 28 12.91 2.27 7.49
N LEU A 29 13.99 1.97 8.20
CA LEU A 29 13.95 1.42 9.55
C LEU A 29 13.34 2.43 10.55
N LEU A 30 13.77 3.70 10.48
CA LEU A 30 13.26 4.77 11.34
C LEU A 30 11.77 5.00 11.10
N LEU A 31 11.32 5.04 9.84
CA LEU A 31 9.91 5.18 9.49
C LEU A 31 9.09 3.95 9.90
N SER A 32 9.65 2.76 9.78
CA SER A 32 8.98 1.54 10.24
C SER A 32 8.68 1.59 11.74
N GLY A 33 9.62 2.07 12.55
CA GLY A 33 9.43 2.26 13.99
C GLY A 33 8.40 3.35 14.30
N ALA A 34 8.54 4.54 13.70
CA ALA A 34 7.64 5.68 13.94
C ALA A 34 6.20 5.35 13.50
N PHE A 35 6.03 4.80 12.31
CA PHE A 35 4.70 4.48 11.77
C PHE A 35 4.06 3.28 12.47
N GLY A 36 4.88 2.31 12.92
CA GLY A 36 4.39 1.23 13.76
C GLY A 36 3.82 1.73 15.10
N GLY A 37 4.40 2.79 15.66
CA GLY A 37 3.88 3.44 16.88
C GLY A 37 2.65 4.31 16.65
N LEU A 38 2.47 4.88 15.45
CA LEU A 38 1.31 5.71 15.10
C LEU A 38 0.11 4.87 14.63
N LEU A 39 0.40 3.78 13.90
CA LEU A 39 -0.63 2.93 13.30
C LEU A 39 -1.43 2.21 14.38
N GLY A 40 -2.76 2.39 14.37
CA GLY A 40 -3.66 1.83 15.39
C GLY A 40 -3.70 2.62 16.71
N ALA A 41 -2.76 3.56 16.94
CA ALA A 41 -2.81 4.49 18.07
C ALA A 41 -3.61 5.76 17.75
N LEU A 42 -3.81 6.05 16.47
CA LEU A 42 -4.56 7.19 15.96
C LEU A 42 -5.78 6.72 15.17
N PRO A 43 -6.85 7.55 15.11
CA PRO A 43 -7.93 7.31 14.17
C PRO A 43 -7.40 7.12 12.73
N PRO A 44 -8.01 6.26 11.90
CA PRO A 44 -7.52 5.98 10.55
C PRO A 44 -7.35 7.21 9.65
N ALA A 45 -8.13 8.27 9.89
CA ALA A 45 -8.02 9.52 9.14
C ALA A 45 -6.76 10.32 9.50
N ASP A 46 -6.25 10.16 10.71
CA ASP A 46 -5.18 10.99 11.26
C ASP A 46 -3.79 10.36 11.06
N PHE A 47 -3.72 9.08 10.67
CA PHE A 47 -2.45 8.36 10.52
C PHE A 47 -1.54 8.99 9.45
N LEU A 48 -2.01 9.17 8.21
CA LEU A 48 -1.17 9.77 7.14
C LEU A 48 -0.84 11.25 7.39
N PRO A 49 -1.74 12.11 7.89
CA PRO A 49 -1.38 13.46 8.35
C PRO A 49 -0.26 13.45 9.40
N ALA A 50 -0.38 12.65 10.45
CA ALA A 50 0.65 12.55 11.48
C ALA A 50 1.98 12.00 10.94
N ALA A 51 1.93 11.02 10.02
CA ALA A 51 3.09 10.49 9.33
C ALA A 51 3.78 11.57 8.47
N ASN A 52 2.99 12.39 7.77
CA ASN A 52 3.48 13.53 7.00
C ASN A 52 4.19 14.55 7.88
N ASP A 53 3.56 14.97 8.97
CA ASP A 53 4.13 15.89 9.94
C ASP A 53 5.41 15.35 10.58
N TYR A 54 5.47 14.04 10.81
CA TYR A 54 6.67 13.40 11.30
C TYR A 54 7.83 13.55 10.30
N LEU A 55 7.59 13.27 9.00
CA LEU A 55 8.63 13.41 7.98
C LEU A 55 9.10 14.84 7.81
N LEU A 56 8.19 15.81 7.75
CA LEU A 56 8.54 17.23 7.64
C LEU A 56 9.49 17.69 8.75
N ARG A 57 9.30 17.18 9.97
CA ARG A 57 10.19 17.49 11.12
C ARG A 57 11.57 16.85 11.06
N GLN A 58 11.78 15.84 10.19
CA GLN A 58 13.10 15.22 10.05
C GLN A 58 14.10 16.10 9.27
N HIS A 59 13.61 17.09 8.52
CA HIS A 59 14.45 17.99 7.70
C HIS A 59 15.41 17.25 6.77
N TRP A 60 14.96 16.12 6.20
CA TRP A 60 15.79 15.37 5.26
C TRP A 60 15.95 16.13 3.95
N GLU A 61 17.20 16.36 3.54
CA GLU A 61 17.49 16.85 2.20
C GLU A 61 17.01 15.79 1.18
N GLU A 62 16.09 16.18 0.27
CA GLU A 62 15.49 15.34 -0.77
C GLU A 62 14.80 14.05 -0.26
N GLY A 63 14.34 14.06 1.00
CA GLY A 63 13.70 12.88 1.60
C GLY A 63 12.18 12.97 1.63
N PHE A 64 11.49 12.13 0.87
CA PHE A 64 10.04 11.91 0.95
C PHE A 64 9.75 10.41 1.04
N ALA A 65 8.52 10.07 1.35
CA ALA A 65 8.06 8.69 1.28
C ALA A 65 6.67 8.63 0.63
N THR A 66 6.40 7.56 -0.09
CA THR A 66 5.04 7.25 -0.51
C THR A 66 4.42 6.26 0.46
N ALA A 67 3.11 6.32 0.66
CA ALA A 67 2.42 5.41 1.56
C ALA A 67 0.99 5.12 1.09
N VAL A 68 0.55 3.87 1.31
CA VAL A 68 -0.86 3.49 1.23
C VAL A 68 -1.27 2.87 2.56
N HIS A 69 -2.39 3.33 3.10
CA HIS A 69 -2.97 2.87 4.37
C HIS A 69 -4.34 2.26 4.13
N LEU A 70 -4.48 1.00 4.52
CA LEU A 70 -5.74 0.26 4.60
C LEU A 70 -6.19 0.20 6.06
N SER A 71 -7.42 0.64 6.34
CA SER A 71 -8.13 0.37 7.59
C SER A 71 -9.34 -0.51 7.28
N LEU A 72 -9.41 -1.71 7.86
CA LEU A 72 -10.42 -2.73 7.58
C LEU A 72 -11.12 -3.13 8.87
N ASP A 73 -12.44 -2.99 8.90
CA ASP A 73 -13.29 -3.60 9.91
C ASP A 73 -13.47 -5.09 9.60
N LEU A 74 -12.96 -5.95 10.47
CA LEU A 74 -12.95 -7.41 10.29
C LEU A 74 -14.34 -8.05 10.41
N GLU A 75 -15.27 -7.41 11.10
CA GLU A 75 -16.64 -7.89 11.28
C GLU A 75 -17.48 -7.63 10.04
N THR A 76 -17.50 -6.38 9.59
CA THR A 76 -18.34 -5.93 8.47
C THR A 76 -17.65 -6.09 7.11
N GLY A 77 -16.32 -6.10 7.08
CA GLY A 77 -15.50 -6.04 5.88
C GLY A 77 -15.44 -4.64 5.25
N VAL A 78 -16.02 -3.63 5.88
CA VAL A 78 -15.90 -2.24 5.39
C VAL A 78 -14.46 -1.79 5.55
N TYR A 79 -13.93 -1.14 4.52
CA TYR A 79 -12.58 -0.62 4.54
C TYR A 79 -12.50 0.81 4.01
N ASP A 80 -11.50 1.53 4.48
CA ASP A 80 -11.02 2.79 3.94
C ASP A 80 -9.57 2.59 3.45
N VAL A 81 -9.28 3.04 2.22
CA VAL A 81 -7.92 3.15 1.68
C VAL A 81 -7.58 4.63 1.51
N ARG A 82 -6.43 5.03 2.01
CA ARG A 82 -5.84 6.37 1.80
C ARG A 82 -4.47 6.22 1.18
N SER A 83 -4.12 7.13 0.27
CA SER A 83 -2.83 7.12 -0.43
C SER A 83 -2.11 8.45 -0.27
N ALA A 84 -0.81 8.37 -0.08
CA ALA A 84 0.12 9.48 -0.08
C ALA A 84 1.17 9.27 -1.19
N GLY A 85 0.82 9.60 -2.44
CA GLY A 85 1.69 9.46 -3.62
C GLY A 85 2.05 8.02 -3.98
N HIS A 86 1.37 7.01 -3.40
CA HIS A 86 1.68 5.59 -3.56
C HIS A 86 0.81 4.97 -4.66
N PRO A 87 1.27 3.88 -5.34
CA PRO A 87 0.44 3.13 -6.26
C PRO A 87 -0.92 2.74 -5.65
N PRO A 88 -2.00 2.78 -6.42
CA PRO A 88 -3.35 2.53 -5.91
C PRO A 88 -3.52 1.09 -5.45
N ALA A 89 -4.31 0.88 -4.40
CA ALA A 89 -4.72 -0.46 -4.01
C ALA A 89 -5.58 -1.13 -5.09
N ALA A 90 -5.61 -2.45 -5.11
CA ALA A 90 -6.47 -3.21 -6.00
C ALA A 90 -7.39 -4.16 -5.22
N HIS A 91 -8.68 -4.11 -5.53
CA HIS A 91 -9.71 -4.94 -4.90
C HIS A 91 -10.18 -6.03 -5.87
N ARG A 92 -10.02 -7.28 -5.48
CA ARG A 92 -10.53 -8.45 -6.21
C ARG A 92 -11.95 -8.77 -5.77
N ILE A 93 -12.85 -8.82 -6.75
CA ILE A 93 -14.26 -9.20 -6.55
C ILE A 93 -14.39 -10.71 -6.82
N ALA A 94 -14.67 -11.50 -5.78
CA ALA A 94 -14.71 -12.96 -5.86
C ALA A 94 -15.68 -13.49 -6.93
N GLY A 95 -16.86 -12.87 -7.03
CA GLY A 95 -17.91 -13.29 -7.95
C GLY A 95 -17.52 -13.17 -9.44
N SER A 96 -16.65 -12.23 -9.81
CA SER A 96 -16.16 -12.04 -11.18
C SER A 96 -14.71 -12.49 -11.37
N GLY A 97 -13.95 -12.62 -10.30
CA GLY A 97 -12.50 -12.83 -10.32
C GLY A 97 -11.67 -11.62 -10.77
N ARG A 98 -12.32 -10.50 -11.11
CA ARG A 98 -11.67 -9.29 -11.62
C ARG A 98 -11.13 -8.44 -10.50
N TRP A 99 -10.06 -7.73 -10.82
CA TRP A 99 -9.46 -6.70 -9.98
C TRP A 99 -9.93 -5.31 -10.39
N ALA A 100 -10.25 -4.47 -9.41
CA ALA A 100 -10.62 -3.08 -9.61
C ALA A 100 -9.68 -2.18 -8.81
N VAL A 101 -9.11 -1.19 -9.47
CA VAL A 101 -8.24 -0.18 -8.84
C VAL A 101 -9.02 0.65 -7.83
N ARG A 102 -8.40 0.92 -6.67
CA ARG A 102 -8.89 1.80 -5.61
C ARG A 102 -7.88 2.92 -5.42
N SER A 103 -8.04 3.98 -6.21
CA SER A 103 -7.13 5.11 -6.24
C SER A 103 -7.53 6.13 -5.19
N GLY A 104 -6.71 6.31 -4.15
CA GLY A 104 -6.73 7.50 -3.30
C GLY A 104 -5.83 8.56 -3.90
N GLU A 105 -6.17 9.84 -3.70
CA GLU A 105 -5.34 10.97 -4.13
C GLU A 105 -4.68 11.61 -2.91
N GLY A 106 -3.43 12.00 -3.06
CA GLY A 106 -2.64 12.70 -2.05
C GLY A 106 -1.17 12.80 -2.46
N PRO A 107 -0.47 13.89 -2.10
CA PRO A 107 0.96 14.01 -2.37
C PRO A 107 1.75 13.01 -1.52
N ALA A 108 3.00 12.74 -1.92
CA ALA A 108 3.92 11.97 -1.08
C ALA A 108 4.14 12.65 0.28
N LEU A 109 4.41 11.84 1.30
CA LEU A 109 4.68 12.31 2.66
C LEU A 109 6.00 13.09 2.73
N GLY A 110 6.01 14.16 3.50
CA GLY A 110 7.19 14.99 3.74
C GLY A 110 7.43 16.08 2.70
N LEU A 111 6.50 16.30 1.75
CA LEU A 111 6.63 17.33 0.72
C LEU A 111 5.86 18.61 1.03
N LEU A 112 4.66 18.51 1.56
CA LEU A 112 3.75 19.62 1.78
C LEU A 112 3.16 19.58 3.18
N ASP A 113 3.03 20.74 3.83
CA ASP A 113 2.35 20.89 5.11
C ASP A 113 0.83 21.02 4.95
N GLY A 114 0.06 20.62 5.97
CA GLY A 114 -1.39 20.81 6.05
C GLY A 114 -2.18 20.02 5.00
N VAL A 115 -1.69 18.88 4.55
CA VAL A 115 -2.31 18.06 3.49
C VAL A 115 -3.33 17.09 4.06
N GLU A 116 -4.46 16.96 3.35
CA GLU A 116 -5.46 15.92 3.61
C GLU A 116 -5.25 14.70 2.69
N PHE A 117 -5.54 13.51 3.22
CA PHE A 117 -5.49 12.24 2.49
C PHE A 117 -6.89 11.61 2.46
N PRO A 118 -7.72 11.90 1.44
CA PRO A 118 -9.09 11.43 1.37
C PRO A 118 -9.17 9.91 1.29
N ALA A 119 -10.20 9.33 1.93
CA ALA A 119 -10.43 7.91 1.91
C ALA A 119 -11.23 7.48 0.68
N VAL A 120 -10.81 6.37 0.08
CA VAL A 120 -11.65 5.58 -0.83
C VAL A 120 -12.25 4.43 -0.05
N ARG A 121 -13.57 4.48 0.16
CA ARG A 121 -14.31 3.48 0.92
C ARG A 121 -14.78 2.32 0.05
N GLY A 122 -14.75 1.12 0.61
CA GLY A 122 -15.25 -0.09 0.00
C GLY A 122 -15.64 -1.14 1.03
N GLN A 123 -16.00 -2.33 0.55
CA GLN A 123 -16.34 -3.46 1.40
C GLN A 123 -15.81 -4.75 0.80
N LEU A 124 -15.06 -5.52 1.57
CA LEU A 124 -14.68 -6.89 1.24
C LEU A 124 -15.82 -7.83 1.64
N ARG A 125 -16.37 -8.54 0.67
CA ARG A 125 -17.29 -9.66 0.89
C ARG A 125 -16.50 -10.96 1.09
N PRO A 126 -17.11 -12.03 1.63
CA PRO A 126 -16.45 -13.34 1.68
C PRO A 126 -15.91 -13.75 0.30
N GLY A 127 -14.64 -14.13 0.26
CA GLY A 127 -13.91 -14.46 -0.97
C GLY A 127 -13.25 -13.29 -1.69
N ASP A 128 -13.56 -12.04 -1.34
CA ASP A 128 -12.87 -10.87 -1.86
C ASP A 128 -11.45 -10.74 -1.26
N ALA A 129 -10.60 -10.00 -1.96
CA ALA A 129 -9.27 -9.66 -1.49
C ALA A 129 -8.89 -8.23 -1.88
N ILE A 130 -8.04 -7.59 -1.07
CA ILE A 130 -7.41 -6.33 -1.41
C ILE A 130 -5.90 -6.51 -1.45
N MET A 131 -5.25 -5.91 -2.44
CA MET A 131 -3.81 -5.95 -2.67
C MET A 131 -3.23 -4.55 -2.53
N LEU A 132 -2.19 -4.43 -1.72
CA LEU A 132 -1.31 -3.27 -1.62
C LEU A 132 0.07 -3.69 -2.13
N TYR A 133 0.78 -2.83 -2.84
CA TYR A 133 2.05 -3.19 -3.48
C TYR A 133 2.92 -1.96 -3.72
N THR A 134 4.23 -2.14 -3.77
CA THR A 134 5.20 -1.08 -4.12
C THR A 134 5.33 -0.92 -5.64
N ASP A 135 5.79 0.23 -6.08
CA ASP A 135 6.00 0.58 -7.49
C ASP A 135 6.97 -0.36 -8.22
N GLY A 136 7.95 -0.94 -7.52
CA GLY A 136 8.86 -1.94 -8.08
C GLY A 136 8.18 -3.18 -8.71
N LEU A 137 6.86 -3.37 -8.51
CA LEU A 137 6.06 -4.39 -9.19
C LEU A 137 5.43 -3.89 -10.50
N VAL A 138 5.27 -2.58 -10.68
CA VAL A 138 4.52 -1.98 -11.79
C VAL A 138 5.32 -0.97 -12.60
N GLU A 139 6.31 -0.30 -11.99
CA GLU A 139 7.19 0.62 -12.70
C GLU A 139 8.23 -0.08 -13.55
N THR A 140 8.45 0.45 -14.74
CA THR A 140 9.62 0.15 -15.57
C THR A 140 10.16 1.46 -16.15
N PRO A 141 11.47 1.64 -16.31
CA PRO A 141 12.08 2.89 -16.75
C PRO A 141 11.53 3.45 -18.10
N THR A 142 10.83 2.63 -18.85
CA THR A 142 10.35 2.95 -20.21
C THR A 142 8.85 2.87 -20.37
N LYS A 143 8.09 2.59 -19.28
CA LYS A 143 6.64 2.36 -19.37
C LYS A 143 5.89 3.23 -18.38
N ASP A 144 4.70 3.66 -18.80
CA ASP A 144 3.70 4.27 -17.94
C ASP A 144 3.30 3.35 -16.80
N ILE A 145 3.21 3.86 -15.57
CA ILE A 145 2.80 3.10 -14.38
C ILE A 145 1.41 2.49 -14.57
N GLY A 146 0.50 3.16 -15.28
CA GLY A 146 -0.83 2.64 -15.61
C GLY A 146 -0.77 1.33 -16.39
N LEU A 147 0.08 1.26 -17.41
CA LEU A 147 0.31 0.02 -18.18
C LEU A 147 0.94 -1.08 -17.31
N GLY A 148 1.80 -0.71 -16.36
CA GLY A 148 2.36 -1.65 -15.40
C GLY A 148 1.30 -2.24 -14.47
N ILE A 149 0.39 -1.40 -13.98
CA ILE A 149 -0.75 -1.81 -13.14
C ILE A 149 -1.66 -2.76 -13.93
N ASP A 150 -2.05 -2.40 -15.15
CA ASP A 150 -2.93 -3.24 -15.99
C ASP A 150 -2.29 -4.61 -16.26
N ARG A 151 -0.99 -4.64 -16.55
CA ARG A 151 -0.24 -5.90 -16.72
C ARG A 151 -0.24 -6.74 -15.44
N MET A 152 0.04 -6.13 -14.30
CA MET A 152 0.06 -6.82 -13.00
C MET A 152 -1.33 -7.39 -12.69
N LEU A 153 -2.39 -6.61 -12.84
CA LEU A 153 -3.76 -7.04 -12.53
C LEU A 153 -4.20 -8.15 -13.49
N GLY A 154 -3.87 -8.08 -14.78
CA GLY A 154 -4.14 -9.15 -15.73
C GLY A 154 -3.47 -10.47 -15.34
N GLN A 155 -2.22 -10.44 -14.85
CA GLN A 155 -1.56 -11.65 -14.35
C GLN A 155 -2.14 -12.12 -13.02
N ALA A 156 -2.50 -11.20 -12.13
CA ALA A 156 -3.12 -11.52 -10.84
C ALA A 156 -4.46 -12.27 -11.01
N GLU A 157 -5.25 -11.97 -12.03
CA GLU A 157 -6.50 -12.68 -12.34
C GLU A 157 -6.27 -14.19 -12.57
N HIS A 158 -5.12 -14.58 -13.11
CA HIS A 158 -4.77 -15.97 -13.36
C HIS A 158 -4.03 -16.61 -12.18
N LEU A 159 -3.03 -15.95 -11.64
CA LEU A 159 -2.10 -16.51 -10.67
C LEU A 159 -2.66 -16.55 -9.24
N LEU A 160 -3.60 -15.65 -8.92
CA LEU A 160 -4.26 -15.57 -7.61
C LEU A 160 -5.64 -16.25 -7.59
N ARG A 161 -5.96 -17.07 -8.58
CA ARG A 161 -7.21 -17.80 -8.65
C ARG A 161 -7.18 -19.02 -7.73
N GLY A 162 -7.78 -18.90 -6.54
CA GLY A 162 -7.98 -20.01 -5.59
C GLY A 162 -6.80 -20.32 -4.64
N ASP A 163 -5.62 -19.77 -4.89
CA ASP A 163 -4.43 -19.94 -4.05
C ASP A 163 -3.72 -18.58 -3.93
N PHE A 164 -3.97 -17.87 -2.83
CA PHE A 164 -3.34 -16.57 -2.62
C PHE A 164 -1.88 -16.70 -2.20
N ASP A 165 -1.52 -17.67 -1.38
CA ASP A 165 -0.16 -17.80 -0.82
C ASP A 165 0.86 -18.15 -1.91
N GLY A 166 0.68 -19.28 -2.59
CA GLY A 166 1.56 -19.66 -3.71
C GLY A 166 1.41 -18.77 -4.93
N GLY A 167 0.20 -18.23 -5.16
CA GLY A 167 -0.09 -17.28 -6.23
C GLY A 167 0.64 -15.95 -6.09
N ALA A 168 0.77 -15.43 -4.88
CA ALA A 168 1.49 -14.21 -4.59
C ALA A 168 2.97 -14.29 -5.01
N GLN A 169 3.65 -15.39 -4.64
CA GLN A 169 5.03 -15.59 -5.03
C GLN A 169 5.19 -15.71 -6.56
N ARG A 170 4.32 -16.50 -7.21
CA ARG A 170 4.32 -16.64 -8.68
C ARG A 170 4.08 -15.30 -9.38
N LEU A 171 3.22 -14.42 -8.83
CA LEU A 171 2.97 -13.11 -9.39
C LEU A 171 4.21 -12.21 -9.28
N ILE A 172 4.85 -12.17 -8.12
CA ILE A 172 6.11 -11.41 -7.91
C ILE A 172 7.20 -11.89 -8.88
N ASP A 173 7.35 -13.20 -9.05
CA ASP A 173 8.35 -13.79 -9.95
C ASP A 173 8.06 -13.47 -11.42
N ALA A 174 6.79 -13.49 -11.83
CA ALA A 174 6.36 -13.22 -13.20
C ALA A 174 6.48 -11.73 -13.60
N LEU A 175 6.36 -10.81 -12.64
CA LEU A 175 6.47 -9.36 -12.88
C LEU A 175 7.92 -8.87 -12.93
N GLY A 176 8.85 -9.70 -12.55
CA GLY A 176 10.28 -9.61 -12.46
C GLY A 176 11.04 -8.43 -13.08
N SER A 177 11.18 -7.31 -12.41
CA SER A 177 12.39 -6.49 -12.49
C SER A 177 13.23 -6.73 -11.23
N ARG A 178 14.55 -6.94 -11.37
CA ARG A 178 15.45 -7.20 -10.22
C ARG A 178 16.10 -5.93 -9.66
N SER A 179 15.69 -4.76 -10.13
CA SER A 179 16.40 -3.50 -9.86
C SER A 179 15.77 -2.63 -8.78
N ASP A 180 14.60 -2.99 -8.25
CA ASP A 180 13.89 -2.18 -7.26
C ASP A 180 13.23 -3.03 -6.17
N ASP A 181 12.97 -2.42 -5.00
CA ASP A 181 12.34 -3.09 -3.86
C ASP A 181 10.89 -3.47 -4.18
N ARG A 182 10.58 -4.75 -4.04
CA ARG A 182 9.28 -5.32 -4.38
C ARG A 182 8.60 -5.89 -3.16
N ALA A 183 7.47 -5.31 -2.82
CA ALA A 183 6.62 -5.82 -1.76
C ALA A 183 5.17 -5.90 -2.22
N MET A 184 4.46 -6.90 -1.75
CA MET A 184 3.03 -7.06 -1.95
C MET A 184 2.39 -7.62 -0.69
N VAL A 185 1.23 -7.07 -0.36
CA VAL A 185 0.37 -7.55 0.72
C VAL A 185 -0.99 -7.90 0.16
N LEU A 186 -1.47 -9.09 0.47
CA LEU A 186 -2.82 -9.53 0.17
C LEU A 186 -3.60 -9.72 1.46
N VAL A 187 -4.72 -9.04 1.57
CA VAL A 187 -5.70 -9.22 2.65
C VAL A 187 -6.95 -9.82 2.05
N SER A 188 -7.30 -11.04 2.43
CA SER A 188 -8.49 -11.75 1.93
C SER A 188 -9.50 -12.00 3.05
N ARG A 189 -10.77 -11.82 2.74
CA ARG A 189 -11.88 -12.19 3.64
C ARG A 189 -12.34 -13.61 3.31
N ARG A 190 -12.23 -14.49 4.30
CA ARG A 190 -12.75 -15.88 4.23
C ARG A 190 -14.19 -15.95 4.68
#